data_e27cac3f036d4fe319ec0983776b37e3
#
_entry.id   e27cac3f036d4fe319ec0983776b37e3
#
_cell.length_a   1.000
_cell.length_b   1.000
_cell.length_c   1.000
_cell.angle_alpha   90.00
_cell.angle_beta   90.00
_cell.angle_gamma   90.00
#
_symmetry.space_group_name_H-M   'P 1'
#
loop_
_entity.id
_entity.type
_entity.pdbx_description
1 polymer ?
#
loop_
_entity_poly.entity_id
_entity_poly.type
_entity_poly.pdbx_seq_one_letter_code
_entity_poly.pdbx_strand_id
1 'polypeptide(L)'
;MKRIKHIFGVLLLVLAFLPLRADAVSAATRLDYTATINVDGDAMVSLTLNLHLEDANQNLSYPLPGTASNITVNGASPATNKSGSLTVVSLTRVTGGQPGDYVVTISYSLPKVVTVAMKADPLNKSKQIVDKDNLKLELPLLSGFAYPISAMNYTITLPGEFTSTPDFYSTYQQNGLASELNLLYNGNMLTGSSKSDFNDHESVYMTMTLSPDMFPGVSTYQRTGNPELVPMGILAGAALLYWLLFLRTFPARRENCTIPPEGITAGELGCRLFLKGADLTTMVLCWAQLGYILIQVDGRRVLLHKRMDMGNERSLFENKIFALLFG
;
A
#
# COMPACT_ATOMS: atom_id res chain seq x y z
N MET A 1 31.72 57.48 31.26
CA MET A 1 30.56 56.63 31.48
C MET A 1 29.22 57.17 30.89
N LYS A 2 28.93 58.42 30.89
CA LYS A 2 27.67 58.97 30.30
C LYS A 2 27.52 58.76 28.80
N ARG A 3 28.58 58.86 27.98
CA ARG A 3 28.53 58.69 26.52
C ARG A 3 28.26 57.25 26.06
N ILE A 4 28.68 56.25 26.83
CA ILE A 4 28.44 54.83 26.54
C ILE A 4 26.96 54.46 26.70
N LYS A 5 26.27 55.07 27.67
CA LYS A 5 24.82 54.86 27.88
C LYS A 5 23.97 55.38 26.75
N HIS A 6 24.37 56.51 26.11
CA HIS A 6 23.64 57.05 24.96
C HIS A 6 23.86 56.21 23.69
N ILE A 7 25.06 55.66 23.47
CA ILE A 7 25.34 54.77 22.34
C ILE A 7 24.55 53.47 22.48
N PHE A 8 24.47 52.89 23.69
CA PHE A 8 23.69 51.70 23.97
C PHE A 8 22.17 51.94 23.78
N GLY A 9 21.67 53.11 24.20
CA GLY A 9 20.27 53.50 23.99
C GLY A 9 19.90 53.63 22.51
N VAL A 10 20.76 54.29 21.71
CA VAL A 10 20.56 54.43 20.26
C VAL A 10 20.66 53.09 19.55
N LEU A 11 21.59 52.21 19.94
CA LEU A 11 21.72 50.86 19.36
C LEU A 11 20.48 49.99 19.64
N LEU A 12 19.92 50.12 20.86
CA LEU A 12 18.72 49.37 21.25
C LEU A 12 17.48 49.89 20.52
N LEU A 13 17.42 51.22 20.26
CA LEU A 13 16.35 51.84 19.49
C LEU A 13 16.41 51.42 18.01
N VAL A 14 17.61 51.36 17.41
CA VAL A 14 17.80 50.87 16.04
C VAL A 14 17.45 49.40 15.89
N LEU A 15 17.77 48.55 16.89
CA LEU A 15 17.35 47.16 16.91
C LEU A 15 15.82 46.98 17.00
N ALA A 16 15.13 47.91 17.72
CA ALA A 16 13.67 47.86 17.84
C ALA A 16 12.92 48.27 16.57
N PHE A 17 13.60 48.98 15.66
CA PHE A 17 13.08 49.41 14.35
C PHE A 17 13.55 48.51 13.17
N LEU A 18 14.36 47.48 13.44
CA LEU A 18 14.56 46.45 12.43
C LEU A 18 13.21 45.77 12.22
N PRO A 19 12.63 45.88 11.02
CA PRO A 19 11.42 45.10 10.74
C PRO A 19 11.83 43.67 10.95
N LEU A 20 11.28 43.00 11.98
CA LEU A 20 11.20 41.57 12.03
C LEU A 20 10.39 41.20 10.79
N ARG A 21 11.08 40.97 9.68
CA ARG A 21 10.45 40.24 8.57
C ARG A 21 10.07 38.91 9.16
N ALA A 22 8.82 38.74 9.54
CA ALA A 22 8.23 37.45 9.57
C ALA A 22 8.35 36.97 8.13
N ASP A 23 9.29 36.07 7.88
CA ASP A 23 9.35 35.40 6.59
C ASP A 23 7.97 34.78 6.39
N ALA A 24 7.26 35.24 5.39
CA ALA A 24 5.98 34.72 5.03
C ALA A 24 6.24 33.26 4.62
N VAL A 25 5.48 32.31 5.16
CA VAL A 25 5.63 30.89 4.87
C VAL A 25 4.55 30.51 3.87
N SER A 26 4.90 29.77 2.85
CA SER A 26 3.92 29.22 1.93
C SER A 26 2.85 28.44 2.70
N ALA A 27 1.59 28.81 2.54
CA ALA A 27 0.46 28.26 3.28
C ALA A 27 -0.83 28.29 2.44
N ALA A 28 -1.79 27.45 2.79
CA ALA A 28 -3.17 27.62 2.39
C ALA A 28 -3.88 28.52 3.42
N THR A 29 -4.21 29.75 3.04
CA THR A 29 -4.87 30.70 3.94
C THR A 29 -6.29 30.27 4.28
N ARG A 30 -6.95 29.55 3.36
CA ARG A 30 -8.30 29.05 3.54
C ARG A 30 -8.57 27.84 2.66
N LEU A 31 -9.27 26.87 3.23
CA LEU A 31 -9.86 25.72 2.54
C LEU A 31 -11.38 25.75 2.70
N ASP A 32 -12.12 25.83 1.63
CA ASP A 32 -13.58 25.64 1.61
C ASP A 32 -13.88 24.25 1.04
N TYR A 33 -14.47 23.38 1.83
CA TYR A 33 -14.80 21.99 1.50
C TYR A 33 -16.30 21.80 1.40
N THR A 34 -16.80 21.29 0.28
CA THR A 34 -18.23 21.00 0.10
C THR A 34 -18.35 19.55 -0.36
N ALA A 35 -19.18 18.78 0.32
CA ALA A 35 -19.51 17.40 -0.06
C ALA A 35 -21.03 17.20 -0.12
N THR A 36 -21.49 16.58 -1.19
CA THR A 36 -22.89 16.13 -1.35
C THR A 36 -22.88 14.62 -1.47
N ILE A 37 -23.57 13.95 -0.53
CA ILE A 37 -23.64 12.50 -0.48
C ILE A 37 -24.98 12.09 -1.09
N ASN A 38 -24.93 11.16 -2.05
CA ASN A 38 -26.12 10.65 -2.73
C ASN A 38 -26.71 9.42 -2.00
N VAL A 39 -27.88 8.98 -2.45
CA VAL A 39 -28.58 7.82 -1.87
C VAL A 39 -27.86 6.48 -2.05
N ASP A 40 -26.89 6.40 -2.97
CA ASP A 40 -26.04 5.23 -3.21
C ASP A 40 -24.82 5.19 -2.28
N GLY A 41 -24.65 6.22 -1.45
CA GLY A 41 -23.55 6.33 -0.51
C GLY A 41 -22.24 6.81 -1.14
N ASP A 42 -22.28 7.40 -2.33
CA ASP A 42 -21.14 8.05 -2.95
C ASP A 42 -21.17 9.56 -2.65
N ALA A 43 -20.00 10.19 -2.56
CA ALA A 43 -19.90 11.63 -2.35
C ALA A 43 -19.34 12.34 -3.59
N MET A 44 -19.96 13.46 -3.93
CA MET A 44 -19.38 14.47 -4.82
C MET A 44 -18.75 15.57 -3.98
N VAL A 45 -17.46 15.78 -4.16
CA VAL A 45 -16.67 16.70 -3.36
C VAL A 45 -16.15 17.83 -4.23
N SER A 46 -16.25 19.04 -3.72
CA SER A 46 -15.57 20.23 -4.26
C SER A 46 -14.82 20.92 -3.14
N LEU A 47 -13.54 21.11 -3.30
CA LEU A 47 -12.71 21.86 -2.37
C LEU A 47 -12.07 23.06 -3.08
N THR A 48 -12.04 24.20 -2.43
CA THR A 48 -11.40 25.40 -2.92
C THR A 48 -10.31 25.83 -1.94
N LEU A 49 -9.08 25.88 -2.44
CA LEU A 49 -7.88 26.28 -1.71
C LEU A 49 -7.49 27.70 -2.11
N ASN A 50 -7.35 28.59 -1.13
CA ASN A 50 -6.68 29.87 -1.29
C ASN A 50 -5.22 29.67 -0.85
N LEU A 51 -4.31 29.63 -1.81
CA LEU A 51 -2.89 29.36 -1.61
C LEU A 51 -2.08 30.65 -1.67
N HIS A 52 -1.15 30.81 -0.74
CA HIS A 52 -0.08 31.78 -0.78
C HIS A 52 1.25 31.06 -0.90
N LEU A 53 1.97 31.30 -1.99
CA LEU A 53 3.27 30.66 -2.26
C LEU A 53 4.36 31.74 -2.24
N GLU A 54 5.31 31.63 -1.34
CA GLU A 54 6.49 32.48 -1.28
C GLU A 54 7.56 32.06 -2.26
N ASP A 55 7.72 30.73 -2.41
CA ASP A 55 8.76 30.15 -3.24
C ASP A 55 8.19 29.44 -4.48
N ALA A 56 9.01 29.39 -5.53
CA ALA A 56 8.68 28.61 -6.72
C ALA A 56 8.63 27.10 -6.38
N ASN A 57 7.49 26.46 -6.66
CA ASN A 57 7.32 25.03 -6.48
C ASN A 57 6.76 24.36 -7.74
N GLN A 58 7.66 23.78 -8.53
CA GLN A 58 7.31 23.06 -9.77
C GLN A 58 6.60 21.73 -9.52
N ASN A 59 6.62 21.22 -8.29
CA ASN A 59 6.03 19.93 -7.91
C ASN A 59 4.83 20.08 -6.97
N LEU A 60 4.22 21.26 -6.92
CA LEU A 60 3.06 21.52 -6.07
C LEU A 60 1.94 20.54 -6.42
N SER A 61 1.46 19.84 -5.42
CA SER A 61 0.44 18.80 -5.57
C SER A 61 -0.47 18.72 -4.36
N TYR A 62 -1.69 18.25 -4.57
CA TYR A 62 -2.67 17.99 -3.52
C TYR A 62 -2.98 16.50 -3.44
N PRO A 63 -2.85 15.86 -2.27
CA PRO A 63 -3.20 14.47 -2.09
C PRO A 63 -4.72 14.31 -1.91
N LEU A 64 -5.29 13.35 -2.61
CA LEU A 64 -6.67 12.90 -2.49
C LEU A 64 -6.72 11.44 -2.07
N PRO A 65 -7.83 10.95 -1.52
CA PRO A 65 -8.03 9.51 -1.31
C PRO A 65 -7.82 8.72 -2.61
N GLY A 66 -7.20 7.55 -2.52
CA GLY A 66 -6.90 6.72 -3.70
C GLY A 66 -8.12 6.20 -4.45
N THR A 67 -9.29 6.26 -3.83
CA THR A 67 -10.60 5.95 -4.44
C THR A 67 -11.19 7.11 -5.22
N ALA A 68 -10.59 8.32 -5.14
CA ALA A 68 -11.08 9.50 -5.85
C ALA A 68 -11.09 9.27 -7.37
N SER A 69 -12.17 9.67 -8.00
CA SER A 69 -12.40 9.55 -9.44
C SER A 69 -12.99 10.85 -10.00
N ASN A 70 -13.06 10.98 -11.33
CA ASN A 70 -13.58 12.16 -12.02
C ASN A 70 -12.93 13.47 -11.54
N ILE A 71 -11.62 13.44 -11.32
CA ILE A 71 -10.87 14.55 -10.73
C ILE A 71 -10.71 15.67 -11.75
N THR A 72 -11.09 16.88 -11.36
CA THR A 72 -10.86 18.12 -12.13
C THR A 72 -10.22 19.18 -11.25
N VAL A 73 -9.37 20.01 -11.84
CA VAL A 73 -8.76 21.19 -11.20
C VAL A 73 -9.11 22.41 -12.05
N ASN A 74 -9.84 23.37 -11.46
CA ASN A 74 -10.40 24.53 -12.17
C ASN A 74 -11.14 24.12 -13.46
N GLY A 75 -11.90 23.02 -13.41
CA GLY A 75 -12.69 22.48 -14.53
C GLY A 75 -11.89 21.70 -15.57
N ALA A 76 -10.57 21.58 -15.45
CA ALA A 76 -9.73 20.82 -16.38
C ALA A 76 -9.20 19.53 -15.75
N SER A 77 -8.94 18.50 -16.55
CA SER A 77 -8.33 17.25 -16.09
C SER A 77 -6.87 17.48 -15.72
N PRO A 78 -6.47 17.23 -14.46
CA PRO A 78 -5.10 17.40 -14.00
C PRO A 78 -4.22 16.20 -14.35
N ALA A 79 -2.90 16.37 -14.23
CA ALA A 79 -2.00 15.24 -14.13
C ALA A 79 -2.15 14.62 -12.73
N THR A 80 -2.34 13.30 -12.68
CA THR A 80 -2.49 12.54 -11.44
C THR A 80 -1.49 11.40 -11.36
N ASN A 81 -1.02 11.10 -10.15
CA ASN A 81 -0.15 9.96 -9.88
C ASN A 81 -0.67 9.21 -8.64
N LYS A 82 -0.62 7.88 -8.65
CA LYS A 82 -0.97 7.06 -7.48
C LYS A 82 0.26 6.86 -6.61
N SER A 83 0.13 7.17 -5.33
CA SER A 83 1.16 6.99 -4.31
C SER A 83 0.56 6.27 -3.11
N GLY A 84 0.77 4.95 -3.02
CA GLY A 84 0.16 4.12 -1.99
C GLY A 84 -1.37 4.17 -2.01
N SER A 85 -1.97 4.56 -0.90
CA SER A 85 -3.43 4.72 -0.74
C SER A 85 -3.95 6.08 -1.20
N LEU A 86 -3.11 6.95 -1.76
CA LEU A 86 -3.46 8.31 -2.18
C LEU A 86 -3.36 8.47 -3.69
N THR A 87 -4.17 9.39 -4.22
CA THR A 87 -4.05 9.93 -5.58
C THR A 87 -3.53 11.35 -5.48
N VAL A 88 -2.32 11.59 -5.96
CA VAL A 88 -1.67 12.90 -5.91
C VAL A 88 -2.01 13.68 -7.18
N VAL A 89 -2.57 14.86 -7.02
CA VAL A 89 -3.04 15.74 -8.10
C VAL A 89 -2.07 16.89 -8.26
N SER A 90 -1.51 17.09 -9.45
CA SER A 90 -0.61 18.21 -9.73
C SER A 90 -1.39 19.53 -9.83
N LEU A 91 -0.94 20.54 -9.10
CA LEU A 91 -1.47 21.91 -9.14
C LEU A 91 -0.59 22.87 -9.98
N THR A 92 0.54 22.39 -10.45
CA THR A 92 1.53 23.20 -11.21
C THR A 92 0.93 23.86 -12.45
N ARG A 93 -0.06 23.20 -13.09
CA ARG A 93 -0.75 23.77 -14.26
C ARG A 93 -1.51 25.06 -13.93
N VAL A 94 -1.99 25.21 -12.69
CA VAL A 94 -2.76 26.39 -12.25
C VAL A 94 -1.83 27.47 -11.71
N THR A 95 -0.83 27.05 -10.93
CA THR A 95 0.10 28.00 -10.28
C THR A 95 1.30 28.36 -11.16
N GLY A 96 1.52 27.64 -12.26
CA GLY A 96 2.74 27.79 -13.05
C GLY A 96 4.03 27.45 -12.30
N GLY A 97 3.92 26.98 -11.05
CA GLY A 97 5.04 26.72 -10.15
C GLY A 97 5.74 28.01 -9.70
N GLN A 98 5.08 29.16 -9.76
CA GLN A 98 5.63 30.47 -9.40
C GLN A 98 5.09 30.91 -8.04
N PRO A 99 5.81 31.83 -7.34
CA PRO A 99 5.30 32.52 -6.15
C PRO A 99 4.06 33.33 -6.47
N GLY A 100 3.16 33.49 -5.50
CA GLY A 100 1.97 34.33 -5.64
C GLY A 100 0.74 33.77 -4.94
N ASP A 101 -0.38 34.44 -5.11
CA ASP A 101 -1.68 34.05 -4.57
C ASP A 101 -2.51 33.34 -5.63
N TYR A 102 -3.05 32.19 -5.27
CA TYR A 102 -3.81 31.35 -6.18
C TYR A 102 -5.10 30.86 -5.54
N VAL A 103 -6.14 30.75 -6.35
CA VAL A 103 -7.38 30.08 -5.98
C VAL A 103 -7.50 28.82 -6.82
N VAL A 104 -7.48 27.68 -6.16
CA VAL A 104 -7.52 26.36 -6.81
C VAL A 104 -8.77 25.61 -6.36
N THR A 105 -9.65 25.29 -7.30
CA THR A 105 -10.82 24.47 -7.04
C THR A 105 -10.59 23.05 -7.58
N ILE A 106 -10.66 22.06 -6.70
CA ILE A 106 -10.53 20.64 -7.03
C ILE A 106 -11.89 19.98 -6.82
N SER A 107 -12.45 19.36 -7.86
CA SER A 107 -13.70 18.58 -7.76
C SER A 107 -13.43 17.14 -8.09
N TYR A 108 -14.05 16.22 -7.33
CA TYR A 108 -13.87 14.78 -7.50
C TYR A 108 -15.04 14.00 -6.90
N SER A 109 -15.16 12.72 -7.26
CA SER A 109 -16.14 11.80 -6.71
C SER A 109 -15.44 10.77 -5.82
N LEU A 110 -16.05 10.48 -4.67
CA LEU A 110 -15.61 9.42 -3.75
C LEU A 110 -16.68 8.34 -3.71
N PRO A 111 -16.41 7.14 -4.21
CA PRO A 111 -17.35 6.04 -4.12
C PRO A 111 -17.38 5.46 -2.70
N LYS A 112 -18.56 5.01 -2.28
CA LYS A 112 -18.75 4.22 -1.05
C LYS A 112 -18.23 4.89 0.22
N VAL A 113 -18.48 6.18 0.39
CA VAL A 113 -18.20 6.89 1.65
C VAL A 113 -19.18 6.46 2.77
N VAL A 114 -20.34 5.93 2.39
CA VAL A 114 -21.27 5.29 3.30
C VAL A 114 -21.17 3.77 3.13
N THR A 115 -20.91 3.08 4.22
CA THR A 115 -20.74 1.63 4.27
C THR A 115 -21.56 1.03 5.40
N VAL A 116 -21.72 -0.28 5.37
CA VAL A 116 -22.39 -1.00 6.45
C VAL A 116 -21.55 -0.93 7.72
N ALA A 117 -22.14 -0.51 8.83
CA ALA A 117 -21.44 -0.46 10.11
C ALA A 117 -21.11 -1.87 10.62
N MET A 118 -20.03 -1.98 11.37
CA MET A 118 -19.61 -3.22 12.02
C MET A 118 -19.74 -3.07 13.53
N LYS A 119 -20.26 -4.09 14.20
CA LYS A 119 -20.33 -4.15 15.66
C LYS A 119 -19.69 -5.43 16.20
N ALA A 120 -19.27 -5.40 17.44
CA ALA A 120 -18.74 -6.60 18.09
C ALA A 120 -19.82 -7.68 18.21
N ASP A 121 -19.45 -8.94 17.92
CA ASP A 121 -20.36 -10.07 18.12
C ASP A 121 -20.66 -10.23 19.62
N PRO A 122 -21.94 -10.24 20.04
CA PRO A 122 -22.31 -10.44 21.44
C PRO A 122 -21.77 -11.73 22.06
N LEU A 123 -21.56 -12.78 21.24
CA LEU A 123 -21.07 -14.08 21.67
C LEU A 123 -19.54 -14.17 21.64
N ASN A 124 -18.89 -13.38 20.80
CA ASN A 124 -17.44 -13.35 20.66
C ASN A 124 -16.94 -11.92 20.37
N LYS A 125 -16.58 -11.19 21.41
CA LYS A 125 -16.15 -9.78 21.33
C LYS A 125 -14.94 -9.54 20.40
N SER A 126 -14.16 -10.56 20.12
CA SER A 126 -13.03 -10.46 19.17
C SER A 126 -13.47 -10.55 17.70
N LYS A 127 -14.71 -10.94 17.44
CA LYS A 127 -15.30 -11.03 16.11
C LYS A 127 -16.19 -9.83 15.83
N GLN A 128 -16.04 -9.24 14.66
CA GLN A 128 -16.97 -8.20 14.20
C GLN A 128 -18.05 -8.81 13.32
N ILE A 129 -19.25 -8.35 13.49
CA ILE A 129 -20.43 -8.71 12.68
C ILE A 129 -21.04 -7.45 12.08
N VAL A 130 -21.76 -7.62 10.98
CA VAL A 130 -22.48 -6.53 10.32
C VAL A 130 -23.56 -5.99 11.24
N ASP A 131 -23.56 -4.67 11.45
CA ASP A 131 -24.65 -3.97 12.09
C ASP A 131 -25.74 -3.67 11.05
N LYS A 132 -26.86 -4.37 11.14
CA LYS A 132 -27.98 -4.20 10.20
C LYS A 132 -28.80 -2.93 10.45
N ASP A 133 -28.65 -2.37 11.63
CA ASP A 133 -29.44 -1.24 12.09
C ASP A 133 -28.76 0.10 11.80
N ASN A 134 -27.47 0.07 11.45
CA ASN A 134 -26.69 1.28 11.26
C ASN A 134 -25.76 1.18 10.04
N LEU A 135 -25.59 2.32 9.37
CA LEU A 135 -24.53 2.55 8.39
C LEU A 135 -23.44 3.44 9.00
N LYS A 136 -22.24 3.34 8.48
CA LYS A 136 -21.11 4.20 8.82
C LYS A 136 -20.77 5.11 7.65
N LEU A 137 -20.80 6.42 7.88
CA LEU A 137 -20.19 7.40 7.00
C LEU A 137 -18.73 7.57 7.41
N GLU A 138 -17.83 7.59 6.44
CA GLU A 138 -16.42 7.94 6.63
C GLU A 138 -15.99 8.85 5.48
N LEU A 139 -15.78 10.13 5.79
CA LEU A 139 -15.51 11.17 4.81
C LEU A 139 -14.17 11.84 5.12
N PRO A 140 -13.16 11.71 4.24
CA PRO A 140 -11.90 12.44 4.37
C PRO A 140 -12.12 13.91 4.01
N LEU A 141 -11.85 14.81 4.94
CA LEU A 141 -11.91 16.26 4.76
C LEU A 141 -10.56 16.81 4.32
N LEU A 142 -9.48 16.24 4.85
CA LEU A 142 -8.08 16.59 4.55
C LEU A 142 -7.30 15.29 4.38
N SER A 143 -6.38 15.27 3.41
CA SER A 143 -5.60 14.05 3.09
C SER A 143 -4.10 14.30 3.11
N GLY A 144 -3.60 15.20 4.00
CA GLY A 144 -2.17 15.42 4.18
C GLY A 144 -1.54 16.39 3.18
N PHE A 145 -2.11 17.57 3.02
CA PHE A 145 -1.53 18.62 2.17
C PHE A 145 -0.16 19.06 2.70
N ALA A 146 0.78 19.36 1.80
CA ALA A 146 2.17 19.66 2.15
C ALA A 146 2.37 21.01 2.85
N TYR A 147 1.37 21.87 2.87
CA TYR A 147 1.42 23.19 3.51
C TYR A 147 0.37 23.29 4.62
N PRO A 148 0.63 24.08 5.67
CA PRO A 148 -0.35 24.34 6.71
C PRO A 148 -1.58 25.05 6.15
N ILE A 149 -2.75 24.82 6.77
CA ILE A 149 -4.03 25.43 6.39
C ILE A 149 -4.54 26.26 7.54
N SER A 150 -4.60 27.59 7.37
CA SER A 150 -4.95 28.49 8.46
C SER A 150 -6.43 28.50 8.82
N ALA A 151 -7.31 28.23 7.88
CA ALA A 151 -8.74 28.13 8.14
C ALA A 151 -9.41 27.11 7.22
N MET A 152 -10.32 26.31 7.76
CA MET A 152 -11.16 25.41 6.98
C MET A 152 -12.63 25.67 7.26
N ASN A 153 -13.42 25.82 6.20
CA ASN A 153 -14.88 25.74 6.27
C ASN A 153 -15.33 24.47 5.55
N TYR A 154 -16.37 23.88 6.05
CA TYR A 154 -16.94 22.70 5.38
C TYR A 154 -18.46 22.76 5.37
N THR A 155 -19.03 22.20 4.30
CA THR A 155 -20.45 22.03 4.09
C THR A 155 -20.71 20.62 3.62
N ILE A 156 -21.49 19.85 4.34
CA ILE A 156 -21.78 18.45 4.02
C ILE A 156 -23.31 18.32 3.92
N THR A 157 -23.78 17.80 2.81
CA THR A 157 -25.20 17.59 2.53
C THR A 157 -25.47 16.10 2.42
N LEU A 158 -26.45 15.61 3.22
CA LEU A 158 -26.96 14.24 3.18
C LEU A 158 -28.27 14.17 2.39
N PRO A 159 -28.70 12.99 1.92
CA PRO A 159 -30.01 12.81 1.30
C PRO A 159 -31.18 12.96 2.31
N GLY A 160 -30.92 12.83 3.60
CA GLY A 160 -31.89 13.01 4.70
C GLY A 160 -31.32 13.82 5.84
N GLU A 161 -32.11 14.04 6.89
CA GLU A 161 -31.73 14.86 8.03
C GLU A 161 -30.62 14.18 8.88
N PHE A 162 -29.81 15.00 9.53
CA PHE A 162 -28.79 14.53 10.46
C PHE A 162 -29.45 14.00 11.74
N THR A 163 -29.20 12.71 12.05
CA THR A 163 -29.78 12.04 13.23
C THR A 163 -28.79 11.81 14.35
N SER A 164 -27.49 11.95 14.08
CA SER A 164 -26.43 11.80 15.05
C SER A 164 -25.38 12.89 14.88
N THR A 165 -24.54 13.07 15.90
CA THR A 165 -23.40 14.00 15.85
C THR A 165 -22.21 13.32 15.14
N PRO A 166 -21.51 14.01 14.24
CA PRO A 166 -20.29 13.49 13.65
C PRO A 166 -19.14 13.52 14.66
N ASP A 167 -18.26 12.54 14.54
CA ASP A 167 -16.95 12.51 15.19
C ASP A 167 -15.87 12.91 14.17
N PHE A 168 -14.90 13.72 14.60
CA PHE A 168 -13.80 14.16 13.78
C PHE A 168 -12.48 13.64 14.35
N TYR A 169 -11.63 13.11 13.48
CA TYR A 169 -10.31 12.58 13.81
C TYR A 169 -9.25 13.29 13.00
N SER A 170 -8.14 13.62 13.64
CA SER A 170 -6.95 14.14 12.99
C SER A 170 -5.76 13.20 13.24
N THR A 171 -4.81 13.16 12.31
CA THR A 171 -3.57 12.42 12.47
C THR A 171 -2.69 12.96 13.61
N TYR A 172 -2.82 14.24 13.95
CA TYR A 172 -2.10 14.89 15.04
C TYR A 172 -2.84 14.83 16.37
N GLN A 173 -4.16 14.74 16.34
CA GLN A 173 -5.01 14.71 17.52
C GLN A 173 -5.82 13.41 17.54
N GLN A 174 -5.38 12.44 18.32
CA GLN A 174 -6.03 11.11 18.37
C GLN A 174 -7.42 11.11 19.02
N ASN A 175 -7.79 12.17 19.75
CA ASN A 175 -9.05 12.24 20.52
C ASN A 175 -9.89 13.44 20.06
N GLY A 176 -10.71 13.21 19.03
CA GLY A 176 -11.84 14.05 18.72
C GLY A 176 -11.56 15.54 18.49
N LEU A 177 -11.39 15.91 17.24
CA LEU A 177 -11.29 17.31 16.79
C LEU A 177 -12.62 18.09 16.99
N ALA A 178 -13.68 17.45 17.47
CA ALA A 178 -15.00 18.04 17.58
C ALA A 178 -15.03 19.33 18.42
N SER A 179 -14.15 19.44 19.43
CA SER A 179 -14.00 20.65 20.25
C SER A 179 -13.33 21.81 19.51
N GLU A 180 -12.57 21.52 18.46
CA GLU A 180 -11.87 22.48 17.63
C GLU A 180 -12.71 22.97 16.43
N LEU A 181 -13.89 22.41 16.23
CA LEU A 181 -14.77 22.72 15.13
C LEU A 181 -16.07 23.36 15.61
N ASN A 182 -16.50 24.42 14.93
CA ASN A 182 -17.84 24.93 15.08
C ASN A 182 -18.80 24.11 14.20
N LEU A 183 -19.90 23.64 14.76
CA LEU A 183 -20.87 22.82 14.06
C LEU A 183 -22.24 23.52 14.05
N LEU A 184 -22.84 23.60 12.87
CA LEU A 184 -24.21 24.12 12.69
C LEU A 184 -25.00 23.14 11.80
N TYR A 185 -26.07 22.63 12.35
CA TYR A 185 -27.01 21.74 11.65
C TYR A 185 -28.16 22.53 11.08
N ASN A 186 -28.51 22.31 9.84
CA ASN A 186 -29.67 22.88 9.18
C ASN A 186 -30.37 21.79 8.34
N GLY A 187 -31.24 21.00 8.96
CA GLY A 187 -31.93 19.90 8.33
C GLY A 187 -30.94 18.82 7.83
N ASN A 188 -30.82 18.70 6.52
CA ASN A 188 -29.92 17.75 5.86
C ASN A 188 -28.51 18.31 5.56
N MET A 189 -28.22 19.51 6.04
CA MET A 189 -26.93 20.18 5.79
C MET A 189 -26.20 20.41 7.11
N LEU A 190 -24.94 20.01 7.15
CA LEU A 190 -24.00 20.30 8.23
C LEU A 190 -22.98 21.32 7.71
N THR A 191 -22.85 22.44 8.37
CA THR A 191 -21.81 23.44 8.10
C THR A 191 -20.92 23.61 9.31
N GLY A 192 -19.67 23.97 9.07
CA GLY A 192 -18.73 24.21 10.14
C GLY A 192 -17.48 24.92 9.69
N SER A 193 -16.68 25.32 10.69
CA SER A 193 -15.39 25.98 10.49
C SER A 193 -14.40 25.51 11.55
N SER A 194 -13.12 25.49 11.20
CA SER A 194 -12.06 25.27 12.16
C SER A 194 -11.87 26.49 13.06
N LYS A 195 -11.48 26.25 14.32
CA LYS A 195 -11.06 27.28 15.28
C LYS A 195 -9.55 27.46 15.33
N SER A 196 -8.80 26.48 14.87
CA SER A 196 -7.35 26.43 14.84
C SER A 196 -6.84 26.08 13.45
N ASP A 197 -5.56 26.32 13.25
CA ASP A 197 -4.84 25.99 12.03
C ASP A 197 -4.58 24.49 11.99
N PHE A 198 -4.46 23.95 10.77
CA PHE A 198 -4.01 22.58 10.53
C PHE A 198 -2.55 22.59 10.13
N ASN A 199 -1.80 21.61 10.63
CA ASN A 199 -0.39 21.45 10.31
C ASN A 199 -0.20 20.95 8.87
N ASP A 200 1.00 21.09 8.36
CA ASP A 200 1.43 20.43 7.13
C ASP A 200 1.28 18.90 7.28
N HIS A 201 0.91 18.24 6.21
CA HIS A 201 0.67 16.78 6.16
C HIS A 201 -0.41 16.25 7.12
N GLU A 202 -1.22 17.10 7.73
CA GLU A 202 -2.31 16.70 8.58
C GLU A 202 -3.47 16.12 7.76
N SER A 203 -4.01 14.99 8.21
CA SER A 203 -5.22 14.39 7.63
C SER A 203 -6.37 14.44 8.61
N VAL A 204 -7.55 14.83 8.13
CA VAL A 204 -8.77 14.95 8.93
C VAL A 204 -9.87 14.12 8.30
N TYR A 205 -10.52 13.32 9.14
CA TYR A 205 -11.64 12.46 8.76
C TYR A 205 -12.87 12.77 9.61
N MET A 206 -14.02 12.79 8.97
CA MET A 206 -15.31 12.81 9.65
C MET A 206 -15.92 11.42 9.60
N THR A 207 -16.40 10.93 10.75
CA THR A 207 -17.15 9.68 10.84
C THR A 207 -18.48 9.92 11.50
N MET A 208 -19.52 9.19 11.07
CA MET A 208 -20.85 9.31 11.62
C MET A 208 -21.64 8.01 11.43
N THR A 209 -22.53 7.73 12.38
CA THR A 209 -23.50 6.65 12.25
C THR A 209 -24.78 7.19 11.60
N LEU A 210 -25.30 6.47 10.60
CA LEU A 210 -26.46 6.86 9.80
C LEU A 210 -27.52 5.78 9.79
N SER A 211 -28.80 6.19 9.60
CA SER A 211 -29.89 5.23 9.39
C SER A 211 -29.83 4.62 7.98
N PRO A 212 -30.04 3.31 7.82
CA PRO A 212 -30.14 2.66 6.52
C PRO A 212 -31.26 3.22 5.63
N ASP A 213 -32.31 3.76 6.20
CA ASP A 213 -33.46 4.30 5.46
C ASP A 213 -33.08 5.48 4.54
N MET A 214 -32.02 6.21 4.90
CA MET A 214 -31.51 7.32 4.09
C MET A 214 -30.76 6.86 2.83
N PHE A 215 -30.27 5.60 2.81
CA PHE A 215 -29.36 5.10 1.77
C PHE A 215 -29.84 3.76 1.22
N PRO A 216 -30.98 3.73 0.52
CA PRO A 216 -31.51 2.49 -0.03
C PRO A 216 -30.61 1.83 -1.07
N GLY A 217 -29.70 2.60 -1.67
CA GLY A 217 -28.69 2.09 -2.62
C GLY A 217 -27.49 1.42 -1.94
N VAL A 218 -27.28 1.62 -0.63
CA VAL A 218 -26.18 0.99 0.09
C VAL A 218 -26.52 -0.45 0.43
N SER A 219 -25.84 -1.40 -0.20
CA SER A 219 -26.04 -2.82 0.06
C SER A 219 -25.70 -3.16 1.52
N THR A 220 -26.68 -3.65 2.28
CA THR A 220 -26.47 -4.21 3.62
C THR A 220 -25.71 -5.53 3.58
N TYR A 221 -25.47 -6.06 2.39
CA TYR A 221 -24.72 -7.29 2.17
C TYR A 221 -23.26 -6.97 1.90
N GLN A 222 -22.47 -6.78 2.93
CA GLN A 222 -21.02 -6.95 2.77
C GLN A 222 -20.77 -8.45 2.57
N ARG A 223 -20.14 -8.75 1.46
CA ARG A 223 -19.55 -10.06 1.18
C ARG A 223 -18.60 -10.37 2.35
N THR A 224 -19.09 -11.13 3.35
CA THR A 224 -18.29 -11.61 4.49
C THR A 224 -17.30 -12.68 3.99
N GLY A 225 -16.37 -12.27 3.17
CA GLY A 225 -15.29 -13.13 2.67
C GLY A 225 -14.10 -12.24 2.39
N ASN A 226 -13.00 -12.52 3.02
CA ASN A 226 -11.72 -11.97 2.59
C ASN A 226 -11.54 -12.37 1.11
N PRO A 227 -11.64 -11.46 0.14
CA PRO A 227 -11.50 -11.82 -1.27
C PRO A 227 -10.12 -12.45 -1.55
N GLU A 228 -9.16 -12.23 -0.64
CA GLU A 228 -7.82 -12.84 -0.67
C GLU A 228 -7.82 -14.33 -0.29
N LEU A 229 -8.83 -14.82 0.44
CA LEU A 229 -8.93 -16.23 0.78
C LEU A 229 -9.30 -17.12 -0.42
N VAL A 230 -9.98 -16.58 -1.42
CA VAL A 230 -10.36 -17.33 -2.63
C VAL A 230 -9.12 -17.71 -3.45
N PRO A 231 -8.22 -16.78 -3.84
CA PRO A 231 -6.99 -17.14 -4.56
C PRO A 231 -6.06 -18.00 -3.68
N MET A 232 -6.02 -17.76 -2.37
CA MET A 232 -5.22 -18.55 -1.43
C MET A 232 -5.76 -20.00 -1.31
N GLY A 233 -7.08 -20.18 -1.30
CA GLY A 233 -7.72 -21.49 -1.34
C GLY A 233 -7.45 -22.24 -2.66
N ILE A 234 -7.49 -21.55 -3.79
CA ILE A 234 -7.15 -22.10 -5.11
C ILE A 234 -5.69 -22.54 -5.16
N LEU A 235 -4.76 -21.70 -4.68
CA LEU A 235 -3.33 -22.01 -4.62
C LEU A 235 -3.05 -23.22 -3.69
N ALA A 236 -3.67 -23.25 -2.52
CA ALA A 236 -3.55 -24.37 -1.58
C ALA A 236 -4.12 -25.67 -2.19
N GLY A 237 -5.27 -25.60 -2.85
CA GLY A 237 -5.87 -26.72 -3.57
C GLY A 237 -4.97 -27.23 -4.72
N ALA A 238 -4.42 -26.34 -5.53
CA ALA A 238 -3.50 -26.69 -6.60
C ALA A 238 -2.19 -27.31 -6.08
N ALA A 239 -1.63 -26.77 -4.99
CA ALA A 239 -0.44 -27.34 -4.33
C ALA A 239 -0.72 -28.74 -3.77
N LEU A 240 -1.88 -28.96 -3.17
CA LEU A 240 -2.30 -30.25 -2.64
C LEU A 240 -2.54 -31.26 -3.75
N LEU A 241 -3.13 -30.84 -4.86
CA LEU A 241 -3.35 -31.66 -6.05
C LEU A 241 -2.03 -32.00 -6.73
N TYR A 242 -1.10 -31.07 -6.83
CA TYR A 242 0.26 -31.30 -7.30
C TYR A 242 0.99 -32.31 -6.40
N TRP A 243 0.88 -32.16 -5.07
CA TRP A 243 1.45 -33.10 -4.11
C TRP A 243 0.86 -34.52 -4.25
N LEU A 244 -0.46 -34.64 -4.40
CA LEU A 244 -1.13 -35.92 -4.59
C LEU A 244 -0.73 -36.62 -5.90
N LEU A 245 -0.62 -35.86 -6.99
CA LEU A 245 -0.34 -36.42 -8.32
C LEU A 245 1.14 -36.74 -8.53
N PHE A 246 2.03 -35.86 -8.03
CA PHE A 246 3.46 -35.96 -8.36
C PHE A 246 4.35 -36.42 -7.21
N LEU A 247 4.03 -36.10 -5.96
CA LEU A 247 4.87 -36.46 -4.81
C LEU A 247 4.44 -37.72 -4.09
N ARG A 248 3.16 -38.13 -4.19
CA ARG A 248 2.69 -39.38 -3.62
C ARG A 248 3.23 -40.61 -4.34
N THR A 249 3.75 -40.47 -5.55
CA THR A 249 4.36 -41.59 -6.31
C THR A 249 5.75 -41.99 -5.81
N PHE A 250 6.30 -41.21 -4.87
CA PHE A 250 7.52 -41.59 -4.17
C PHE A 250 7.19 -42.06 -2.77
N PRO A 251 6.89 -43.39 -2.58
CA PRO A 251 6.91 -43.93 -1.24
C PRO A 251 8.34 -43.75 -0.72
N ALA A 252 8.54 -42.79 0.15
CA ALA A 252 9.78 -42.70 0.93
C ALA A 252 9.78 -43.95 1.85
N ARG A 253 10.08 -45.10 1.32
CA ARG A 253 10.55 -46.23 2.12
C ARG A 253 11.88 -45.80 2.72
N ARG A 254 11.81 -45.29 3.93
CA ARG A 254 12.96 -45.17 4.82
C ARG A 254 13.33 -46.59 5.29
N GLU A 255 13.81 -47.37 4.38
CA GLU A 255 14.62 -48.52 4.78
C GLU A 255 16.01 -47.91 5.04
N ASN A 256 16.54 -48.15 6.24
CA ASN A 256 17.95 -47.87 6.54
C ASN A 256 18.80 -48.88 5.75
N CYS A 257 18.82 -48.74 4.44
CA CYS A 257 19.66 -49.55 3.56
C CYS A 257 21.06 -48.96 3.62
N THR A 258 21.97 -49.66 4.29
CA THR A 258 23.42 -49.42 4.22
C THR A 258 24.01 -49.95 2.90
N ILE A 259 23.22 -50.64 2.10
CA ILE A 259 23.62 -51.21 0.83
C ILE A 259 22.91 -50.46 -0.29
N PRO A 260 23.63 -49.97 -1.34
CA PRO A 260 22.97 -49.32 -2.46
C PRO A 260 21.99 -50.31 -3.15
N PRO A 261 20.84 -49.81 -3.65
CA PRO A 261 19.86 -50.65 -4.30
C PRO A 261 20.49 -51.34 -5.52
N GLU A 262 20.28 -52.67 -5.60
CA GLU A 262 20.77 -53.48 -6.72
C GLU A 262 20.20 -52.95 -8.04
N GLY A 263 21.04 -52.82 -9.06
CA GLY A 263 20.65 -52.44 -10.40
C GLY A 263 20.45 -50.94 -10.65
N ILE A 264 20.70 -50.08 -9.67
CA ILE A 264 20.65 -48.62 -9.84
C ILE A 264 22.05 -48.04 -9.68
N THR A 265 22.48 -47.27 -10.66
CA THR A 265 23.78 -46.57 -10.62
C THR A 265 23.73 -45.30 -9.81
N ALA A 266 24.87 -44.83 -9.32
CA ALA A 266 24.96 -43.60 -8.59
C ALA A 266 24.43 -42.36 -9.40
N GLY A 267 24.66 -42.36 -10.73
CA GLY A 267 24.15 -41.32 -11.63
C GLY A 267 22.65 -41.39 -11.83
N GLU A 268 22.06 -42.58 -11.92
CA GLU A 268 20.61 -42.77 -11.99
C GLU A 268 19.91 -42.45 -10.68
N LEU A 269 20.54 -42.71 -9.54
CA LEU A 269 20.03 -42.35 -8.22
C LEU A 269 19.93 -40.81 -8.09
N GLY A 270 20.95 -40.08 -8.56
CA GLY A 270 20.96 -38.60 -8.60
C GLY A 270 19.81 -38.06 -9.46
N CYS A 271 19.55 -38.68 -10.61
CA CYS A 271 18.43 -38.33 -11.48
C CYS A 271 17.07 -38.53 -10.79
N ARG A 272 16.89 -39.62 -10.09
CA ARG A 272 15.64 -39.96 -9.40
C ARG A 272 15.39 -39.09 -8.16
N LEU A 273 16.44 -38.73 -7.41
CA LEU A 273 16.33 -37.92 -6.19
C LEU A 273 16.14 -36.43 -6.46
N PHE A 274 16.76 -35.90 -7.49
CA PHE A 274 16.83 -34.46 -7.72
C PHE A 274 16.15 -33.99 -9.00
N LEU A 275 15.49 -34.88 -9.75
CA LEU A 275 14.84 -34.57 -11.05
C LEU A 275 15.79 -33.90 -12.06
N LYS A 276 17.09 -34.11 -11.91
CA LYS A 276 18.15 -33.64 -12.82
C LYS A 276 18.53 -34.78 -13.74
N GLY A 277 19.05 -34.46 -14.91
CA GLY A 277 19.63 -35.48 -15.79
C GLY A 277 20.70 -36.32 -15.08
N ALA A 278 21.01 -37.51 -15.61
CA ALA A 278 22.02 -38.40 -15.03
C ALA A 278 23.35 -37.62 -14.83
N ASP A 279 23.88 -37.67 -13.62
CA ASP A 279 25.12 -36.95 -13.29
C ASP A 279 26.33 -37.78 -13.77
N LEU A 280 26.86 -37.36 -14.90
CA LEU A 280 28.05 -37.96 -15.51
C LEU A 280 29.26 -37.94 -14.57
N THR A 281 29.43 -36.88 -13.77
CA THR A 281 30.57 -36.75 -12.85
C THR A 281 30.50 -37.84 -11.77
N THR A 282 29.35 -38.09 -11.22
CA THR A 282 29.14 -39.13 -10.21
C THR A 282 29.34 -40.51 -10.83
N MET A 283 28.91 -40.72 -12.08
CA MET A 283 29.14 -41.98 -12.81
C MET A 283 30.64 -42.22 -13.05
N VAL A 284 31.36 -41.25 -13.50
CA VAL A 284 32.84 -41.34 -13.75
C VAL A 284 33.57 -41.66 -12.45
N LEU A 285 33.25 -41.00 -11.33
CA LEU A 285 33.80 -41.34 -10.01
C LEU A 285 33.50 -42.76 -9.58
N CYS A 286 32.29 -43.23 -9.81
CA CYS A 286 31.87 -44.62 -9.52
C CYS A 286 32.68 -45.61 -10.37
N TRP A 287 32.87 -45.35 -11.67
CA TRP A 287 33.68 -46.19 -12.55
C TRP A 287 35.14 -46.22 -12.16
N ALA A 288 35.68 -45.09 -11.68
CA ALA A 288 37.06 -45.04 -11.15
C ALA A 288 37.20 -45.86 -9.87
N GLN A 289 36.21 -45.76 -8.96
CA GLN A 289 36.18 -46.58 -7.72
C GLN A 289 36.09 -48.07 -7.99
N LEU A 290 35.38 -48.44 -9.03
CA LEU A 290 35.23 -49.83 -9.45
C LEU A 290 36.42 -50.34 -10.33
N GLY A 291 37.38 -49.48 -10.68
CA GLY A 291 38.57 -49.83 -11.39
C GLY A 291 38.43 -49.87 -12.91
N TYR A 292 37.30 -49.47 -13.52
CA TYR A 292 37.11 -49.39 -14.96
C TYR A 292 37.93 -48.29 -15.60
N ILE A 293 38.14 -47.20 -14.87
CA ILE A 293 38.94 -46.07 -15.35
C ILE A 293 39.93 -45.59 -14.28
N LEU A 294 40.98 -44.90 -14.74
CA LEU A 294 41.91 -44.15 -13.91
C LEU A 294 41.68 -42.65 -14.15
N ILE A 295 41.54 -41.88 -13.10
CA ILE A 295 41.45 -40.43 -13.16
C ILE A 295 42.83 -39.84 -12.83
N GLN A 296 43.43 -39.16 -13.77
CA GLN A 296 44.67 -38.43 -13.59
C GLN A 296 44.42 -36.92 -13.63
N VAL A 297 44.87 -36.25 -12.59
CA VAL A 297 44.72 -34.79 -12.50
C VAL A 297 46.10 -34.16 -12.81
N ASP A 298 46.14 -33.38 -13.89
CA ASP A 298 47.34 -32.64 -14.30
C ASP A 298 47.02 -31.15 -14.32
N GLY A 299 47.36 -30.47 -13.23
CA GLY A 299 47.03 -29.08 -13.01
C GLY A 299 45.53 -28.80 -13.04
N ARG A 300 45.03 -28.14 -14.09
CA ARG A 300 43.59 -27.84 -14.29
C ARG A 300 42.88 -28.83 -15.22
N ARG A 301 43.60 -29.82 -15.72
CA ARG A 301 43.06 -30.81 -16.66
C ARG A 301 42.82 -32.13 -15.93
N VAL A 302 41.70 -32.77 -16.23
CA VAL A 302 41.38 -34.09 -15.76
C VAL A 302 41.42 -35.03 -16.97
N LEU A 303 42.31 -36.05 -16.90
CA LEU A 303 42.45 -37.05 -17.93
C LEU A 303 41.80 -38.36 -17.40
N LEU A 304 41.04 -38.98 -18.25
CA LEU A 304 40.38 -40.28 -17.94
C LEU A 304 41.04 -41.36 -18.79
N HIS A 305 41.63 -42.34 -18.15
CA HIS A 305 42.24 -43.48 -18.82
C HIS A 305 41.39 -44.72 -18.61
N LYS A 306 40.95 -45.32 -19.71
CA LYS A 306 40.25 -46.63 -19.67
C LYS A 306 41.25 -47.71 -19.21
N ARG A 307 40.88 -48.48 -18.21
CA ARG A 307 41.67 -49.63 -17.71
C ARG A 307 41.11 -50.99 -18.12
N MET A 308 39.80 -51.14 -18.13
CA MET A 308 39.15 -52.36 -18.53
C MET A 308 37.83 -52.07 -19.23
N ASP A 309 37.31 -53.00 -20.01
CA ASP A 309 35.98 -52.89 -20.61
C ASP A 309 34.92 -53.16 -19.58
N MET A 310 33.78 -52.45 -19.73
CA MET A 310 32.63 -52.64 -18.87
C MET A 310 31.90 -53.95 -19.28
N GLY A 311 31.69 -54.83 -18.32
CA GLY A 311 31.01 -56.10 -18.56
C GLY A 311 29.48 -55.99 -18.58
N ASN A 312 28.84 -57.15 -18.82
CA ASN A 312 27.37 -57.23 -18.87
C ASN A 312 26.71 -57.13 -17.50
N GLU A 313 27.50 -57.04 -16.42
CA GLU A 313 27.03 -56.83 -15.05
C GLU A 313 26.52 -55.42 -14.81
N ARG A 314 26.76 -54.50 -15.74
CA ARG A 314 26.34 -53.12 -15.67
C ARG A 314 25.14 -52.82 -16.54
N SER A 315 24.38 -51.75 -16.18
CA SER A 315 23.19 -51.40 -16.93
C SER A 315 23.53 -51.06 -18.39
N LEU A 316 22.61 -51.37 -19.30
CA LEU A 316 22.74 -50.99 -20.72
C LEU A 316 23.01 -49.48 -20.93
N PHE A 317 22.47 -48.66 -20.02
CA PHE A 317 22.68 -47.21 -20.04
C PHE A 317 24.11 -46.85 -19.72
N GLU A 318 24.72 -47.43 -18.67
CA GLU A 318 26.11 -47.23 -18.32
C GLU A 318 27.06 -47.67 -19.45
N ASN A 319 26.81 -48.86 -19.98
CA ASN A 319 27.62 -49.41 -21.09
C ASN A 319 27.59 -48.51 -22.31
N LYS A 320 26.43 -47.95 -22.67
CA LYS A 320 26.35 -47.00 -23.79
C LYS A 320 27.11 -45.70 -23.52
N ILE A 321 27.00 -45.09 -22.33
CA ILE A 321 27.75 -43.88 -22.00
C ILE A 321 29.27 -44.16 -21.94
N PHE A 322 29.65 -45.27 -21.34
CA PHE A 322 31.05 -45.66 -21.28
C PHE A 322 31.65 -45.84 -22.68
N ALA A 323 30.95 -46.51 -23.59
CA ALA A 323 31.32 -46.67 -24.96
C ALA A 323 31.40 -45.34 -25.71
N LEU A 324 30.53 -44.38 -25.43
CA LEU A 324 30.58 -43.02 -26.00
C LEU A 324 31.82 -42.25 -25.54
N LEU A 325 32.33 -42.51 -24.34
CA LEU A 325 33.49 -41.79 -23.79
C LEU A 325 34.81 -42.40 -24.15
N PHE A 326 34.85 -43.72 -24.34
CA PHE A 326 36.10 -44.50 -24.49
C PHE A 326 36.13 -45.45 -25.72
N GLY A 327 35.05 -45.51 -26.48
CA GLY A 327 34.87 -46.41 -27.63
C GLY A 327 35.41 -45.93 -28.94
#